data_b609aad37ae3a41b9dae368b531f0af6
#
_entry.id   b609aad37ae3a41b9dae368b531f0af6
#
_cell.length_a   1.000
_cell.length_b   1.000
_cell.length_c   1.000
_cell.angle_alpha   90.00
_cell.angle_beta   90.00
_cell.angle_gamma   90.00
#
_symmetry.space_group_name_H-M   'P 1'
#
loop_
_entity.id
_entity.type
_entity.pdbx_description
1 polymer ?
#
loop_
_entity_poly.entity_id
_entity_poly.type
_entity_poly.pdbx_seq_one_letter_code
_entity_poly.pdbx_strand_id
1 'polypeptide(L)'
;MADVPQFFRMNLEVGDLAAAQSFYETLFDVQGRGQAGQRFYINPGPVALQVIAPPNPHPAAKALYFTVTDLDAIHTRASSLNALSSEMVHGLKGGDISVKPWGERSFYVNDPWGNQRCFVEAGTVYAG
;
A
#
# COMPACT_ATOMS: atom_id res chain seq x y z
N MET A 1 -7.18 33.63 -1.37
CA MET A 1 -7.22 32.18 -1.14
C MET A 1 -5.84 31.65 -0.75
N ALA A 2 -5.76 30.92 0.30
CA ALA A 2 -4.48 30.36 0.72
C ALA A 2 -3.98 29.33 -0.30
N ASP A 3 -2.68 29.29 -0.50
CA ASP A 3 -2.03 28.29 -1.32
C ASP A 3 -1.79 27.06 -0.44
N VAL A 4 -2.71 26.08 -0.48
CA VAL A 4 -2.61 24.88 0.33
C VAL A 4 -1.59 23.93 -0.32
N PRO A 5 -0.56 23.52 0.43
CA PRO A 5 0.39 22.55 -0.11
C PRO A 5 -0.32 21.27 -0.56
N GLN A 6 0.11 20.72 -1.69
CA GLN A 6 -0.44 19.49 -2.26
C GLN A 6 0.55 18.35 -2.02
N PHE A 7 0.06 17.26 -1.42
CA PHE A 7 0.87 16.06 -1.25
C PHE A 7 0.90 15.30 -2.58
N PHE A 8 2.08 15.18 -3.20
CA PHE A 8 2.16 14.58 -4.53
C PHE A 8 3.08 13.36 -4.62
N ARG A 9 3.97 13.15 -3.66
CA ARG A 9 4.90 12.03 -3.75
C ARG A 9 5.39 11.63 -2.36
N MET A 10 5.61 10.31 -2.18
CA MET A 10 6.31 9.83 -1.00
C MET A 10 7.28 8.71 -1.40
N ASN A 11 8.32 8.53 -0.60
CA ASN A 11 9.29 7.47 -0.80
C ASN A 11 8.90 6.21 -0.05
N LEU A 12 9.10 5.06 -0.71
CA LEU A 12 9.07 3.75 -0.08
C LEU A 12 10.46 3.14 -0.22
N GLU A 13 11.02 2.68 0.89
CA GLU A 13 12.34 2.04 0.90
C GLU A 13 12.18 0.53 0.93
N VAL A 14 12.87 -0.14 0.04
CA VAL A 14 12.82 -1.59 -0.12
C VAL A 14 14.23 -2.15 -0.23
N GLY A 15 14.36 -3.46 -0.09
CA GLY A 15 15.67 -4.11 -0.14
C GLY A 15 16.10 -4.52 -1.54
N ASP A 16 15.17 -4.66 -2.49
CA ASP A 16 15.44 -5.12 -3.85
C ASP A 16 14.45 -4.46 -4.80
N LEU A 17 14.96 -3.63 -5.72
CA LEU A 17 14.10 -2.82 -6.57
C LEU A 17 13.30 -3.67 -7.56
N ALA A 18 13.92 -4.67 -8.17
CA ALA A 18 13.23 -5.53 -9.14
C ALA A 18 12.13 -6.35 -8.46
N ALA A 19 12.42 -6.91 -7.30
CA ALA A 19 11.43 -7.66 -6.53
C ALA A 19 10.28 -6.75 -6.07
N ALA A 20 10.58 -5.52 -5.67
CA ALA A 20 9.57 -4.56 -5.26
C ALA A 20 8.67 -4.14 -6.42
N GLN A 21 9.26 -3.94 -7.60
CA GLN A 21 8.48 -3.59 -8.79
C GLN A 21 7.48 -4.70 -9.13
N SER A 22 7.94 -5.95 -9.15
CA SER A 22 7.06 -7.09 -9.39
C SER A 22 5.96 -7.19 -8.34
N PHE A 23 6.31 -7.02 -7.07
CA PHE A 23 5.35 -7.07 -5.96
C PHE A 23 4.26 -6.01 -6.12
N TYR A 24 4.65 -4.75 -6.30
CA TYR A 24 3.69 -3.64 -6.33
C TYR A 24 2.88 -3.61 -7.62
N GLU A 25 3.47 -3.99 -8.75
CA GLU A 25 2.71 -4.09 -10.01
C GLU A 25 1.64 -5.16 -9.92
N THR A 26 1.95 -6.28 -9.26
CA THR A 26 0.96 -7.35 -9.05
C THR A 26 -0.12 -6.92 -8.06
N LEU A 27 0.30 -6.37 -6.91
CA LEU A 27 -0.63 -5.99 -5.84
C LEU A 27 -1.62 -4.93 -6.31
N PHE A 28 -1.12 -3.86 -6.92
CA PHE A 28 -1.96 -2.75 -7.37
C PHE A 28 -2.58 -2.98 -8.74
N ASP A 29 -2.13 -4.02 -9.47
CA ASP A 29 -2.57 -4.29 -10.84
C ASP A 29 -2.36 -3.06 -11.74
N VAL A 30 -1.18 -2.47 -11.64
CA VAL A 30 -0.78 -1.32 -12.45
C VAL A 30 0.66 -1.52 -12.91
N GLN A 31 1.07 -0.80 -13.95
CA GLN A 31 2.44 -0.83 -14.42
C GLN A 31 3.23 0.33 -13.83
N GLY A 32 4.39 0.03 -13.24
CA GLY A 32 5.29 1.05 -12.75
C GLY A 32 6.17 1.63 -13.85
N ARG A 33 6.79 2.77 -13.57
CA ARG A 33 7.71 3.45 -14.49
C ARG A 33 9.09 3.47 -13.88
N GLY A 34 10.05 2.80 -14.51
CA GLY A 34 11.42 2.81 -14.05
C GLY A 34 12.15 4.09 -14.40
N GLN A 35 13.18 4.43 -13.62
CA GLN A 35 14.07 5.53 -13.90
C GLN A 35 15.52 5.08 -13.71
N ALA A 36 16.20 4.82 -14.81
CA ALA A 36 17.63 4.50 -14.88
C ALA A 36 18.05 3.35 -13.95
N GLY A 37 17.15 2.39 -13.66
CA GLY A 37 17.44 1.28 -12.78
C GLY A 37 17.65 1.62 -11.31
N GLN A 38 17.41 2.88 -10.91
CA GLN A 38 17.65 3.35 -9.55
C GLN A 38 16.38 3.46 -8.72
N ARG A 39 15.23 3.59 -9.36
CA ARG A 39 13.93 3.75 -8.72
C ARG A 39 12.83 3.44 -9.70
N PHE A 40 11.63 3.24 -9.18
CA PHE A 40 10.44 3.21 -10.03
C PHE A 40 9.32 3.96 -9.33
N TYR A 41 8.32 4.33 -10.13
CA TYR A 41 7.17 5.10 -9.66
C TYR A 41 5.90 4.33 -9.93
N ILE A 42 4.99 4.35 -8.96
CA ILE A 42 3.62 3.86 -9.11
C ILE A 42 2.69 4.97 -8.68
N ASN A 43 1.67 5.24 -9.48
CA ASN A 43 0.67 6.26 -9.18
C ASN A 43 -0.68 5.60 -8.91
N PRO A 44 -0.97 5.24 -7.65
CA PRO A 44 -2.27 4.65 -7.32
C PRO A 44 -3.39 5.69 -7.28
N GLY A 45 -3.08 6.94 -7.48
CA GLY A 45 -4.00 8.05 -7.49
C GLY A 45 -3.22 9.31 -7.79
N PRO A 46 -3.60 10.46 -7.21
CA PRO A 46 -2.86 11.71 -7.44
C PRO A 46 -1.47 11.73 -6.76
N VAL A 47 -1.22 10.82 -5.83
CA VAL A 47 0.08 10.73 -5.14
C VAL A 47 0.94 9.67 -5.80
N ALA A 48 2.18 10.00 -6.11
CA ALA A 48 3.14 9.04 -6.64
C ALA A 48 3.88 8.33 -5.50
N LEU A 49 4.00 7.01 -5.59
CA LEU A 49 4.91 6.24 -4.75
C LEU A 49 6.24 6.11 -5.49
N GLN A 50 7.29 6.68 -4.92
CA GLN A 50 8.65 6.56 -5.45
C GLN A 50 9.37 5.46 -4.68
N VAL A 51 9.62 4.33 -5.33
CA VAL A 51 10.22 3.17 -4.68
C VAL A 51 11.72 3.19 -4.93
N ILE A 52 12.48 3.15 -3.85
CA ILE A 52 13.94 3.21 -3.87
C ILE A 52 14.52 2.08 -3.02
N ALA A 53 15.72 1.65 -3.36
CA ALA A 53 16.39 0.54 -2.64
C ALA A 53 17.74 0.99 -2.07
N PRO A 54 17.72 1.76 -0.96
CA PRO A 54 18.96 2.16 -0.30
C PRO A 54 19.64 0.97 0.39
N PRO A 55 20.92 1.09 0.77
CA PRO A 55 21.65 -0.01 1.44
C PRO A 55 20.98 -0.49 2.72
N ASN A 56 20.38 0.39 3.50
CA ASN A 56 19.71 0.04 4.76
C ASN A 56 18.29 0.60 4.72
N PRO A 57 17.33 -0.13 4.10
CA PRO A 57 15.98 0.40 3.97
C PRO A 57 15.27 0.48 5.32
N HIS A 58 14.52 1.56 5.52
CA HIS A 58 13.66 1.75 6.65
C HIS A 58 12.21 1.67 6.19
N PRO A 59 11.35 0.92 6.90
CA PRO A 59 9.94 0.88 6.52
C PRO A 59 9.30 2.26 6.68
N ALA A 60 8.34 2.55 5.82
CA ALA A 60 7.56 3.78 5.91
C ALA A 60 6.72 3.78 7.18
N ALA A 61 6.09 4.93 7.45
CA ALA A 61 5.13 5.03 8.54
C ALA A 61 4.07 3.93 8.42
N LYS A 62 3.58 3.50 9.56
CA LYS A 62 2.58 2.43 9.61
C LYS A 62 1.31 2.87 8.88
N ALA A 63 0.78 1.94 8.09
CA ALA A 63 -0.49 2.04 7.39
C ALA A 63 -0.63 3.27 6.48
N LEU A 64 -0.19 3.11 5.25
CA LEU A 64 -0.67 3.97 4.17
C LEU A 64 -2.01 3.43 3.72
N TYR A 65 -2.99 4.31 3.58
CA TYR A 65 -4.38 3.92 3.30
C TYR A 65 -4.73 4.18 1.84
N PHE A 66 -5.33 3.17 1.22
CA PHE A 66 -5.77 3.23 -0.18
C PHE A 66 -7.23 2.82 -0.26
N THR A 67 -8.03 3.52 -1.05
CA THR A 67 -9.39 3.09 -1.35
C THR A 67 -9.39 2.24 -2.60
N VAL A 68 -10.21 1.19 -2.61
CA VAL A 68 -10.40 0.33 -3.77
C VAL A 68 -11.89 0.05 -3.94
N THR A 69 -12.33 -0.14 -5.17
CA THR A 69 -13.73 -0.48 -5.42
C THR A 69 -13.99 -1.97 -5.27
N ASP A 70 -12.99 -2.81 -5.56
CA ASP A 70 -13.10 -4.27 -5.44
C ASP A 70 -12.09 -4.77 -4.40
N LEU A 71 -12.51 -4.74 -3.14
CA LEU A 71 -11.65 -5.13 -2.02
C LEU A 71 -11.28 -6.61 -2.10
N ASP A 72 -12.21 -7.47 -2.52
CA ASP A 72 -11.96 -8.91 -2.61
C ASP A 72 -10.91 -9.24 -3.66
N ALA A 73 -10.88 -8.52 -4.77
CA ALA A 73 -9.89 -8.74 -5.82
C ALA A 73 -8.47 -8.43 -5.34
N ILE A 74 -8.28 -7.30 -4.65
CA ILE A 74 -6.95 -6.97 -4.14
C ILE A 74 -6.54 -7.88 -2.99
N HIS A 75 -7.49 -8.33 -2.19
CA HIS A 75 -7.23 -9.33 -1.15
C HIS A 75 -6.70 -10.63 -1.75
N THR A 76 -7.31 -11.09 -2.83
CA THR A 76 -6.86 -12.29 -3.56
C THR A 76 -5.43 -12.11 -4.07
N ARG A 77 -5.11 -10.96 -4.67
CA ARG A 77 -3.75 -10.68 -5.15
C ARG A 77 -2.74 -10.63 -3.99
N ALA A 78 -3.11 -9.99 -2.89
CA ALA A 78 -2.26 -9.94 -1.71
C ALA A 78 -2.01 -11.33 -1.12
N SER A 79 -3.04 -12.17 -1.08
CA SER A 79 -2.91 -13.56 -0.63
C SER A 79 -1.95 -14.35 -1.51
N SER A 80 -2.03 -14.19 -2.82
CA SER A 80 -1.14 -14.89 -3.76
C SER A 80 0.31 -14.47 -3.61
N LEU A 81 0.56 -13.28 -3.07
CA LEU A 81 1.90 -12.75 -2.82
C LEU A 81 2.40 -13.06 -1.40
N ASN A 82 1.63 -13.79 -0.60
CA ASN A 82 1.90 -14.00 0.82
C ASN A 82 2.08 -12.68 1.59
N ALA A 83 1.29 -11.69 1.24
CA ALA A 83 1.43 -10.34 1.77
C ALA A 83 0.36 -9.96 2.79
N LEU A 84 -0.59 -10.83 3.07
CA LEU A 84 -1.60 -10.54 4.09
C LEU A 84 -0.94 -10.39 5.45
N SER A 85 -1.29 -9.32 6.17
CA SER A 85 -0.68 -9.05 7.48
C SER A 85 -1.02 -10.14 8.48
N SER A 86 -0.02 -10.60 9.22
CA SER A 86 -0.20 -11.51 10.36
C SER A 86 -0.35 -10.76 11.68
N GLU A 87 -0.21 -9.44 11.67
CA GLU A 87 -0.33 -8.62 12.88
C GLU A 87 -1.78 -8.54 13.33
N MET A 88 -1.97 -8.47 14.65
CA MET A 88 -3.29 -8.21 15.21
C MET A 88 -3.57 -6.72 15.14
N VAL A 89 -4.69 -6.36 14.53
CA VAL A 89 -5.14 -4.97 14.40
C VAL A 89 -6.57 -4.90 14.89
N HIS A 90 -6.81 -4.07 15.87
CA HIS A 90 -8.15 -3.92 16.50
C HIS A 90 -8.73 -5.27 16.97
N GLY A 91 -7.87 -6.15 17.52
CA GLY A 91 -8.30 -7.45 18.04
C GLY A 91 -8.56 -8.52 17.01
N LEU A 92 -8.29 -8.26 15.72
CA LEU A 92 -8.50 -9.19 14.61
C LEU A 92 -7.20 -9.36 13.83
N LYS A 93 -7.10 -10.44 13.05
CA LYS A 93 -5.97 -10.60 12.13
C LYS A 93 -6.03 -9.52 11.07
N GLY A 94 -4.96 -8.73 10.95
CA GLY A 94 -4.91 -7.61 10.02
C GLY A 94 -5.16 -7.99 8.57
N GLY A 95 -4.70 -9.17 8.16
CA GLY A 95 -4.87 -9.66 6.79
C GLY A 95 -6.27 -10.12 6.44
N ASP A 96 -7.15 -10.32 7.42
CA ASP A 96 -8.53 -10.70 7.16
C ASP A 96 -9.36 -9.47 6.83
N ILE A 97 -10.22 -9.58 5.82
CA ILE A 97 -11.20 -8.53 5.54
C ILE A 97 -12.21 -8.51 6.69
N SER A 98 -12.41 -7.33 7.28
CA SER A 98 -13.40 -7.15 8.34
C SER A 98 -13.95 -5.73 8.33
N VAL A 99 -15.13 -5.57 8.91
CA VAL A 99 -15.72 -4.25 9.14
C VAL A 99 -15.20 -3.73 10.47
N LYS A 100 -14.52 -2.59 10.44
CA LYS A 100 -13.94 -1.98 11.63
C LYS A 100 -15.00 -1.25 12.46
N PRO A 101 -14.72 -0.92 13.72
CA PRO A 101 -15.71 -0.25 14.59
C PRO A 101 -16.27 1.05 14.02
N TRP A 102 -15.51 1.76 13.18
CA TRP A 102 -15.96 2.99 12.53
C TRP A 102 -16.61 2.75 11.16
N GLY A 103 -16.88 1.49 10.79
CA GLY A 103 -17.66 1.14 9.62
C GLY A 103 -16.87 0.84 8.35
N GLU A 104 -15.56 1.04 8.35
CA GLU A 104 -14.74 0.74 7.16
C GLU A 104 -14.53 -0.76 7.00
N ARG A 105 -14.76 -1.25 5.79
CA ARG A 105 -14.46 -2.64 5.42
C ARG A 105 -13.07 -2.66 4.81
N SER A 106 -12.11 -3.33 5.47
CA SER A 106 -10.70 -3.18 5.14
C SER A 106 -9.87 -4.38 5.54
N PHE A 107 -8.63 -4.43 5.05
CA PHE A 107 -7.59 -5.36 5.49
C PHE A 107 -6.22 -4.73 5.33
N TYR A 108 -5.22 -5.35 5.96
CA TYR A 108 -3.85 -4.86 5.98
C TYR A 108 -2.91 -5.80 5.24
N VAL A 109 -1.92 -5.21 4.58
CA VAL A 109 -0.87 -5.90 3.82
C VAL A 109 0.47 -5.39 4.31
N ASN A 110 1.45 -6.29 4.38
CA ASN A 110 2.84 -5.91 4.58
C ASN A 110 3.63 -6.32 3.34
N ASP A 111 4.44 -5.41 2.80
CA ASP A 111 5.39 -5.81 1.77
C ASP A 111 6.54 -6.58 2.42
N PRO A 112 7.42 -7.23 1.63
CA PRO A 112 8.53 -8.01 2.20
C PRO A 112 9.50 -7.20 3.07
N TRP A 113 9.46 -5.87 2.99
CA TRP A 113 10.39 -5.01 3.73
C TRP A 113 9.72 -4.27 4.89
N GLY A 114 8.50 -4.67 5.25
CA GLY A 114 7.82 -4.15 6.43
C GLY A 114 7.00 -2.90 6.20
N ASN A 115 6.78 -2.49 4.96
CA ASN A 115 5.91 -1.35 4.66
C ASN A 115 4.45 -1.80 4.75
N GLN A 116 3.71 -1.26 5.71
CA GLN A 116 2.32 -1.63 5.94
C GLN A 116 1.37 -0.81 5.08
N ARG A 117 0.38 -1.48 4.51
CA ARG A 117 -0.67 -0.88 3.69
C ARG A 117 -2.04 -1.30 4.20
N CYS A 118 -3.00 -0.39 4.16
CA CYS A 118 -4.39 -0.69 4.47
C CYS A 118 -5.24 -0.40 3.24
N PHE A 119 -6.03 -1.37 2.81
CA PHE A 119 -6.96 -1.22 1.70
C PHE A 119 -8.36 -1.15 2.25
N VAL A 120 -9.10 -0.11 1.85
CA VAL A 120 -10.44 0.19 2.36
C VAL A 120 -11.42 0.20 1.18
N GLU A 121 -12.55 -0.48 1.34
CA GLU A 121 -13.60 -0.46 0.34
C GLU A 121 -14.19 0.94 0.20
N ALA A 122 -14.19 1.46 -1.03
CA ALA A 122 -14.46 2.87 -1.29
C ALA A 122 -15.77 3.39 -0.71
N GLY A 123 -16.83 2.58 -0.78
CA GLY A 123 -18.15 3.00 -0.25
C GLY A 123 -18.25 3.02 1.26
N THR A 124 -17.22 2.57 1.99
CA THR A 124 -17.25 2.46 3.44
C THR A 124 -16.32 3.43 4.14
N VAL A 125 -15.64 4.30 3.40
CA VAL A 125 -14.61 5.19 3.97
C VAL A 125 -15.22 6.11 5.03
N TYR A 126 -14.59 6.16 6.19
CA TYR A 126 -15.00 7.04 7.28
C TYR A 126 -14.53 8.46 6.97
N ALA A 127 -15.45 9.39 6.93
CA ALA A 127 -15.15 10.78 6.57
C ALA A 127 -14.99 11.70 7.80
N GLY A 128 -15.06 11.17 8.99
CA GLY A 128 -14.92 11.93 10.21
C GLY A 128 -16.27 12.28 10.85
#